data_c5402f420c895ac6909bbad081ccbab5
#
_entry.id   c5402f420c895ac6909bbad081ccbab5
#
_cell.length_a   1.000
_cell.length_b   1.000
_cell.length_c   1.000
_cell.angle_alpha   90.00
_cell.angle_beta   90.00
_cell.angle_gamma   90.00
#
_symmetry.space_group_name_H-M   'P 1'
#
loop_
_entity.id
_entity.type
_entity.pdbx_description
1 polymer ?
#
loop_
_entity_poly.entity_id
_entity_poly.type
_entity_poly.pdbx_seq_one_letter_code
_entity_poly.pdbx_strand_id
1 'polypeptide(L)'
;GTSMATPHIAGVAALVISKNPTFTRLQVVTAIEKSGKKVGGYLYKTTSGRPNGLWVDYMGYGLVDAYAAVNYVPDKILFYDQHVTTDQIVQGRKVETKNVTVSNNAKLTIIGTESVTSLETLHVNAGCKLEIRN
;
A
#
# COMPACT_ATOMS: atom_id res chain seq x y z
N GLY A 1 -24.57 -7.03 -13.40
CA GLY A 1 -24.24 -8.00 -12.36
C GLY A 1 -22.76 -8.03 -12.03
N THR A 2 -22.33 -9.05 -11.29
CA THR A 2 -20.94 -9.18 -10.80
C THR A 2 -19.89 -9.21 -11.91
N SER A 3 -20.22 -9.78 -13.07
CA SER A 3 -19.33 -9.80 -14.24
C SER A 3 -19.01 -8.39 -14.78
N MET A 4 -19.91 -7.43 -14.57
CA MET A 4 -19.67 -6.03 -14.94
C MET A 4 -18.93 -5.28 -13.82
N ALA A 5 -19.12 -5.67 -12.55
CA ALA A 5 -18.43 -5.07 -11.42
C ALA A 5 -16.95 -5.47 -11.33
N THR A 6 -16.61 -6.70 -11.69
CA THR A 6 -15.24 -7.25 -11.62
C THR A 6 -14.20 -6.39 -12.36
N PRO A 7 -14.42 -6.00 -13.64
CA PRO A 7 -13.44 -5.16 -14.35
C PRO A 7 -13.27 -3.77 -13.73
N HIS A 8 -14.27 -3.21 -13.04
CA HIS A 8 -14.11 -1.96 -12.31
C HIS A 8 -13.12 -2.12 -11.15
N ILE A 9 -13.23 -3.21 -10.38
CA ILE A 9 -12.26 -3.52 -9.31
C ILE A 9 -10.86 -3.74 -9.90
N ALA A 10 -10.74 -4.45 -11.02
CA ALA A 10 -9.46 -4.65 -11.70
C ALA A 10 -8.84 -3.31 -12.16
N GLY A 11 -9.65 -2.39 -12.69
CA GLY A 11 -9.22 -1.04 -13.04
C GLY A 11 -8.74 -0.24 -11.83
N VAL A 12 -9.46 -0.29 -10.72
CA VAL A 12 -9.03 0.36 -9.46
C VAL A 12 -7.72 -0.24 -8.95
N ALA A 13 -7.56 -1.57 -9.01
CA ALA A 13 -6.30 -2.22 -8.63
C ALA A 13 -5.13 -1.74 -9.49
N ALA A 14 -5.33 -1.60 -10.80
CA ALA A 14 -4.31 -1.07 -11.72
C ALA A 14 -3.92 0.38 -11.36
N LEU A 15 -4.89 1.23 -11.02
CA LEU A 15 -4.63 2.60 -10.58
C LEU A 15 -3.84 2.64 -9.26
N VAL A 16 -4.20 1.78 -8.29
CA VAL A 16 -3.47 1.67 -7.02
C VAL A 16 -2.01 1.27 -7.26
N ILE A 17 -1.76 0.27 -8.12
CA ILE A 17 -0.41 -0.19 -8.48
C ILE A 17 0.36 0.92 -9.21
N SER A 18 -0.28 1.61 -10.15
CA SER A 18 0.35 2.72 -10.89
C SER A 18 0.82 3.84 -9.97
N LYS A 19 0.03 4.17 -8.94
CA LYS A 19 0.39 5.18 -7.93
C LYS A 19 1.43 4.67 -6.92
N ASN A 20 1.37 3.38 -6.59
CA ASN A 20 2.18 2.75 -5.55
C ASN A 20 2.85 1.48 -6.09
N PRO A 21 3.87 1.61 -6.97
CA PRO A 21 4.46 0.47 -7.68
C PRO A 21 5.19 -0.53 -6.76
N THR A 22 5.44 -0.15 -5.52
CA THR A 22 6.06 -1.02 -4.50
C THR A 22 5.06 -1.84 -3.69
N PHE A 23 3.74 -1.63 -3.91
CA PHE A 23 2.73 -2.38 -3.18
C PHE A 23 2.73 -3.84 -3.58
N THR A 24 2.72 -4.71 -2.58
CA THR A 24 2.45 -6.13 -2.77
C THR A 24 0.98 -6.36 -3.14
N ARG A 25 0.67 -7.52 -3.72
CA ARG A 25 -0.72 -7.92 -3.99
C ARG A 25 -1.63 -7.74 -2.76
N LEU A 26 -1.15 -8.12 -1.57
CA LEU A 26 -1.93 -8.00 -0.35
C LEU A 26 -2.21 -6.53 0.02
N GLN A 27 -1.25 -5.63 -0.18
CA GLN A 27 -1.42 -4.20 0.07
C GLN A 27 -2.42 -3.57 -0.90
N VAL A 28 -2.43 -3.98 -2.18
CA VAL A 28 -3.42 -3.53 -3.16
C VAL A 28 -4.82 -3.96 -2.76
N VAL A 29 -5.00 -5.23 -2.39
CA VAL A 29 -6.30 -5.74 -1.89
C VAL A 29 -6.74 -4.98 -0.64
N THR A 30 -5.83 -4.80 0.33
CA THR A 30 -6.13 -4.07 1.57
C THR A 30 -6.53 -2.61 1.29
N ALA A 31 -5.86 -1.94 0.36
CA ALA A 31 -6.20 -0.58 -0.03
C ALA A 31 -7.63 -0.48 -0.56
N ILE A 32 -8.04 -1.40 -1.43
CA ILE A 32 -9.39 -1.44 -2.01
C ILE A 32 -10.44 -1.75 -0.94
N GLU A 33 -10.21 -2.78 -0.12
CA GLU A 33 -11.17 -3.24 0.88
C GLU A 33 -11.36 -2.25 2.03
N LYS A 34 -10.27 -1.66 2.56
CA LYS A 34 -10.34 -0.64 3.63
C LYS A 34 -10.98 0.66 3.16
N SER A 35 -10.89 0.98 1.88
CA SER A 35 -11.43 2.20 1.30
C SER A 35 -12.92 2.10 0.91
N GLY A 36 -13.52 0.91 1.00
CA GLY A 36 -14.92 0.68 0.61
C GLY A 36 -15.92 1.50 1.42
N LYS A 37 -16.78 2.26 0.73
CA LYS A 37 -17.86 3.04 1.34
C LYS A 37 -18.99 2.14 1.81
N LYS A 38 -19.43 2.31 3.05
CA LYS A 38 -20.58 1.60 3.61
C LYS A 38 -21.86 2.20 3.05
N VAL A 39 -22.57 1.45 2.22
CA VAL A 39 -23.76 1.89 1.48
C VAL A 39 -24.92 0.90 1.66
N GLY A 40 -26.13 1.27 1.23
CA GLY A 40 -27.29 0.39 1.18
C GLY A 40 -28.03 0.20 2.51
N GLY A 41 -27.67 0.94 3.56
CA GLY A 41 -28.35 0.86 4.87
C GLY A 41 -28.16 -0.48 5.60
N TYR A 42 -27.20 -1.30 5.17
CA TYR A 42 -26.90 -2.59 5.80
C TYR A 42 -26.10 -2.43 7.10
N LEU A 43 -26.30 -3.36 8.02
CA LEU A 43 -25.51 -3.42 9.25
C LEU A 43 -24.16 -4.11 8.99
N TYR A 44 -23.15 -3.30 8.70
CA TYR A 44 -21.77 -3.77 8.58
C TYR A 44 -21.18 -4.07 9.96
N LYS A 45 -20.50 -5.20 10.11
CA LYS A 45 -19.95 -5.66 11.38
C LYS A 45 -18.57 -6.28 11.21
N THR A 46 -17.81 -6.35 12.30
CA THR A 46 -16.56 -7.13 12.35
C THR A 46 -16.88 -8.60 12.12
N THR A 47 -16.21 -9.22 11.17
CA THR A 47 -16.48 -10.61 10.75
C THR A 47 -15.17 -11.39 10.72
N SER A 48 -15.18 -12.61 11.29
CA SER A 48 -14.01 -13.50 11.28
C SER A 48 -13.57 -13.81 9.86
N GLY A 49 -12.25 -13.81 9.60
CA GLY A 49 -11.68 -13.99 8.27
C GLY A 49 -11.80 -12.76 7.34
N ARG A 50 -12.28 -11.61 7.84
CA ARG A 50 -12.42 -10.35 7.12
C ARG A 50 -11.65 -9.20 7.81
N PRO A 51 -10.30 -9.17 7.74
CA PRO A 51 -9.48 -8.29 8.59
C PRO A 51 -9.51 -6.82 8.17
N ASN A 52 -9.96 -6.49 6.96
CA ASN A 52 -9.79 -5.15 6.38
C ASN A 52 -10.95 -4.19 6.69
N GLY A 53 -11.72 -4.46 7.75
CA GLY A 53 -12.76 -3.55 8.26
C GLY A 53 -14.13 -4.21 8.40
N LEU A 54 -15.15 -3.38 8.55
CA LEU A 54 -16.53 -3.84 8.70
C LEU A 54 -17.04 -4.43 7.38
N TRP A 55 -17.73 -5.54 7.47
CA TRP A 55 -18.15 -6.36 6.34
C TRP A 55 -19.63 -6.79 6.47
N VAL A 56 -20.28 -7.07 5.34
CA VAL A 56 -21.63 -7.65 5.28
C VAL A 56 -21.77 -8.57 4.05
N ASP A 57 -22.58 -9.64 4.17
CA ASP A 57 -22.71 -10.65 3.11
C ASP A 57 -23.14 -10.09 1.75
N TYR A 58 -24.01 -9.09 1.75
CA TYR A 58 -24.60 -8.53 0.53
C TYR A 58 -23.69 -7.55 -0.22
N MET A 59 -22.78 -6.88 0.47
CA MET A 59 -21.95 -5.79 -0.09
C MET A 59 -20.45 -5.95 0.17
N GLY A 60 -20.04 -7.03 0.80
CA GLY A 60 -18.65 -7.22 1.18
C GLY A 60 -18.15 -6.08 2.09
N TYR A 61 -17.04 -5.45 1.73
CA TYR A 61 -16.51 -4.26 2.40
C TYR A 61 -17.16 -2.95 1.99
N GLY A 62 -18.13 -2.97 1.07
CA GLY A 62 -18.86 -1.80 0.60
C GLY A 62 -18.64 -1.47 -0.87
N LEU A 63 -19.15 -0.31 -1.28
CA LEU A 63 -18.93 0.23 -2.63
C LEU A 63 -17.49 0.68 -2.80
N VAL A 64 -16.83 0.25 -3.89
CA VAL A 64 -15.45 0.65 -4.18
C VAL A 64 -15.32 2.18 -4.30
N ASP A 65 -14.30 2.72 -3.62
CA ASP A 65 -13.89 4.11 -3.73
C ASP A 65 -12.49 4.16 -4.34
N ALA A 66 -12.41 4.44 -5.63
CA ALA A 66 -11.14 4.47 -6.36
C ALA A 66 -10.20 5.55 -5.83
N TYR A 67 -10.72 6.74 -5.49
CA TYR A 67 -9.90 7.83 -4.97
C TYR A 67 -9.28 7.47 -3.62
N ALA A 68 -10.10 6.97 -2.69
CA ALA A 68 -9.62 6.56 -1.38
C ALA A 68 -8.65 5.37 -1.47
N ALA A 69 -8.89 4.41 -2.35
CA ALA A 69 -8.00 3.28 -2.57
C ALA A 69 -6.63 3.69 -3.14
N VAL A 70 -6.61 4.59 -4.12
CA VAL A 70 -5.36 5.11 -4.74
C VAL A 70 -4.53 5.92 -3.74
N ASN A 71 -5.18 6.63 -2.82
CA ASN A 71 -4.52 7.45 -1.80
C ASN A 71 -4.37 6.72 -0.44
N TYR A 72 -4.64 5.41 -0.41
CA TYR A 72 -4.47 4.62 0.80
C TYR A 72 -3.01 4.58 1.26
N VAL A 73 -2.79 4.89 2.54
CA VAL A 73 -1.47 4.79 3.19
C VAL A 73 -1.47 3.58 4.13
N PRO A 74 -0.68 2.55 3.86
CA PRO A 74 -0.57 1.38 4.72
C PRO A 74 -0.14 1.72 6.14
N ASP A 75 -0.69 1.03 7.15
CA ASP A 75 -0.31 1.22 8.55
C ASP A 75 1.17 0.86 8.78
N LYS A 76 1.67 -0.16 8.10
CA LYS A 76 3.07 -0.60 8.17
C LYS A 76 3.58 -1.10 6.83
N ILE A 77 4.78 -0.67 6.45
CA ILE A 77 5.56 -1.20 5.33
C ILE A 77 6.81 -1.89 5.86
N LEU A 78 7.05 -3.11 5.41
CA LEU A 78 8.29 -3.85 5.61
C LEU A 78 9.08 -3.82 4.29
N PHE A 79 10.12 -3.01 4.24
CA PHE A 79 10.97 -2.85 3.06
C PHE A 79 12.31 -3.54 3.33
N TYR A 80 12.28 -4.88 3.17
CA TYR A 80 13.38 -5.77 3.55
C TYR A 80 14.06 -6.41 2.35
N ASP A 81 15.38 -6.60 2.45
CA ASP A 81 16.19 -7.34 1.50
C ASP A 81 16.04 -6.81 0.05
N GLN A 82 16.02 -5.47 -0.10
CA GLN A 82 15.78 -4.81 -1.38
C GLN A 82 17.08 -4.25 -1.98
N HIS A 83 17.23 -4.44 -3.29
CA HIS A 83 18.27 -3.80 -4.09
C HIS A 83 17.61 -2.78 -5.02
N VAL A 84 17.71 -1.51 -4.68
CA VAL A 84 17.12 -0.38 -5.39
C VAL A 84 18.08 0.11 -6.46
N THR A 85 17.74 -0.09 -7.73
CA THR A 85 18.56 0.28 -8.90
C THR A 85 17.94 1.39 -9.75
N THR A 86 16.74 1.81 -9.44
CA THR A 86 15.99 2.91 -10.08
C THR A 86 15.31 3.75 -9.00
N ASP A 87 14.93 4.97 -9.34
CA ASP A 87 14.26 5.86 -8.39
C ASP A 87 13.00 5.22 -7.85
N GLN A 88 12.86 5.22 -6.52
CA GLN A 88 11.78 4.54 -5.83
C GLN A 88 11.26 5.34 -4.64
N ILE A 89 9.95 5.30 -4.42
CA ILE A 89 9.29 5.90 -3.25
C ILE A 89 8.60 4.78 -2.46
N VAL A 90 8.89 4.72 -1.16
CA VAL A 90 8.24 3.80 -0.22
C VAL A 90 7.51 4.63 0.83
N GLN A 91 6.20 4.47 0.92
CA GLN A 91 5.36 5.28 1.81
C GLN A 91 4.44 4.42 2.67
N GLY A 92 4.40 4.74 3.97
CA GLY A 92 3.52 4.12 4.96
C GLY A 92 3.40 4.97 6.21
N ARG A 93 2.50 4.61 7.14
CA ARG A 93 2.49 5.27 8.46
C ARG A 93 3.76 4.92 9.24
N LYS A 94 4.10 3.64 9.27
CA LYS A 94 5.37 3.14 9.81
C LYS A 94 6.11 2.41 8.71
N VAL A 95 7.37 2.76 8.48
CA VAL A 95 8.23 2.08 7.51
C VAL A 95 9.40 1.46 8.25
N GLU A 96 9.56 0.15 8.11
CA GLU A 96 10.75 -0.56 8.60
C GLU A 96 11.58 -1.00 7.42
N THR A 97 12.88 -0.75 7.47
CA THR A 97 13.86 -1.18 6.48
C THR A 97 14.85 -2.18 7.09
N LYS A 98 15.30 -3.12 6.27
CA LYS A 98 16.30 -4.11 6.66
C LYS A 98 17.07 -4.56 5.41
N ASN A 99 18.41 -4.60 5.46
CA ASN A 99 19.27 -5.05 4.35
C ASN A 99 18.91 -4.39 3.00
N VAL A 100 18.84 -3.07 2.97
CA VAL A 100 18.52 -2.33 1.74
C VAL A 100 19.78 -1.76 1.14
N THR A 101 20.00 -1.99 -0.16
CA THR A 101 21.09 -1.41 -0.93
C THR A 101 20.56 -0.52 -2.04
N VAL A 102 21.05 0.71 -2.15
CA VAL A 102 20.75 1.65 -3.24
C VAL A 102 21.97 1.78 -4.14
N SER A 103 21.83 1.49 -5.43
CA SER A 103 22.91 1.51 -6.41
C SER A 103 22.46 2.11 -7.74
N ASN A 104 23.38 2.18 -8.71
CA ASN A 104 23.10 2.63 -10.07
C ASN A 104 22.56 4.08 -10.15
N ASN A 105 23.11 4.98 -9.33
CA ASN A 105 22.69 6.39 -9.20
C ASN A 105 21.21 6.58 -8.85
N ALA A 106 20.56 5.55 -8.34
CA ALA A 106 19.14 5.61 -7.96
C ALA A 106 18.90 6.49 -6.73
N LYS A 107 17.70 7.03 -6.64
CA LYS A 107 17.18 7.72 -5.46
C LYS A 107 16.13 6.87 -4.75
N LEU A 108 16.35 6.57 -3.47
CA LEU A 108 15.33 5.99 -2.59
C LEU A 108 14.74 7.09 -1.70
N THR A 109 13.43 7.27 -1.78
CA THR A 109 12.69 8.15 -0.87
C THR A 109 11.81 7.31 0.04
N ILE A 110 11.98 7.43 1.35
CA ILE A 110 11.19 6.74 2.37
C ILE A 110 10.36 7.78 3.11
N ILE A 111 9.04 7.58 3.13
CA ILE A 111 8.09 8.47 3.80
C ILE A 111 7.35 7.67 4.88
N GLY A 112 7.59 8.02 6.15
CA GLY A 112 6.90 7.43 7.29
C GLY A 112 6.18 8.50 8.07
N THR A 113 4.84 8.59 7.99
CA THR A 113 4.08 9.66 8.66
C THR A 113 4.06 9.56 10.19
N GLU A 114 4.45 8.42 10.76
CA GLU A 114 4.65 8.22 12.20
C GLU A 114 6.10 7.87 12.54
N SER A 115 6.70 6.94 11.78
CA SER A 115 8.10 6.54 12.00
C SER A 115 8.74 5.89 10.78
N VAL A 116 10.06 6.06 10.69
CA VAL A 116 10.95 5.29 9.82
C VAL A 116 12.00 4.64 10.71
N THR A 117 12.10 3.32 10.67
CA THR A 117 13.05 2.54 11.50
C THR A 117 13.92 1.67 10.61
N SER A 118 15.24 1.76 10.73
CA SER A 118 16.17 0.82 10.11
C SER A 118 16.60 -0.21 11.15
N LEU A 119 16.30 -1.47 10.90
CA LEU A 119 16.64 -2.58 11.82
C LEU A 119 18.06 -3.10 11.61
N GLU A 120 18.55 -3.01 10.37
CA GLU A 120 19.87 -3.47 9.97
C GLU A 120 20.44 -2.51 8.92
N THR A 121 21.37 -3.00 8.10
CA THR A 121 22.14 -2.22 7.16
C THR A 121 21.31 -1.54 6.08
N LEU A 122 21.56 -0.24 5.88
CA LEU A 122 21.06 0.54 4.76
C LEU A 122 22.26 1.12 4.02
N HIS A 123 22.65 0.48 2.92
CA HIS A 123 23.79 0.87 2.10
C HIS A 123 23.36 1.81 0.98
N VAL A 124 24.03 2.95 0.86
CA VAL A 124 23.84 3.90 -0.24
C VAL A 124 25.17 4.06 -0.95
N ASN A 125 25.26 3.53 -2.16
CA ASN A 125 26.48 3.57 -2.95
C ASN A 125 26.81 4.99 -3.46
N ALA A 126 28.03 5.24 -3.83
CA ALA A 126 28.46 6.53 -4.37
C ALA A 126 27.58 6.93 -5.57
N GLY A 127 27.17 8.20 -5.62
CA GLY A 127 26.28 8.74 -6.65
C GLY A 127 24.77 8.52 -6.41
N CYS A 128 24.39 7.65 -5.46
CA CYS A 128 23.00 7.40 -5.10
C CYS A 128 22.50 8.40 -4.03
N LYS A 129 21.19 8.50 -3.89
CA LYS A 129 20.57 9.38 -2.90
C LYS A 129 19.57 8.61 -2.02
N LEU A 130 19.59 8.92 -0.73
CA LEU A 130 18.58 8.52 0.23
C LEU A 130 17.90 9.76 0.79
N GLU A 131 16.59 9.77 0.77
CA GLU A 131 15.77 10.81 1.38
C GLU A 131 14.77 10.18 2.33
N ILE A 132 14.76 10.61 3.59
CA ILE A 132 13.81 10.17 4.61
C ILE A 132 12.96 11.38 4.98
N ARG A 133 11.64 11.21 4.95
CA ARG A 133 10.66 12.25 5.30
C ARG A 133 9.67 11.70 6.35
N ASN A 134 9.28 12.58 7.25
CA ASN A 134 8.19 12.37 8.20
C ASN A 134 6.99 13.21 7.80
#